data_81b0cad5e431d2c62fa2261a0445ed40
#
_entry.id   81b0cad5e431d2c62fa2261a0445ed40
#
_cell.length_a   1.000
_cell.length_b   1.000
_cell.length_c   1.000
_cell.angle_alpha   90.00
_cell.angle_beta   90.00
_cell.angle_gamma   90.00
#
_symmetry.space_group_name_H-M   'P 1'
#
loop_
_entity.id
_entity.type
_entity.pdbx_description
1 polymer ?
#
loop_
_entity_poly.entity_id
_entity_poly.type
_entity_poly.pdbx_seq_one_letter_code
_entity_poly.pdbx_strand_id
1 'polypeptide(L)' 'MNIENLILIDTLSKHYEIEVTFFSNLEELGLIQITTIKSTRYIHHDQMQNLEKMIRMHHDLEINIPGIDVAFNLLNRID' A
#
# COMPACT_ATOMS: atom_id res chain seq x y z
N MET A 1 9.60 -16.68 9.96
CA MET A 1 9.04 -15.71 8.99
C MET A 1 9.50 -16.07 7.58
N ASN A 2 8.58 -16.08 6.65
CA ASN A 2 8.91 -16.42 5.27
C ASN A 2 9.21 -15.17 4.45
N ILE A 3 10.49 -14.91 4.24
CA ILE A 3 10.94 -13.71 3.52
C ILE A 3 10.49 -13.73 2.05
N GLU A 4 10.23 -14.91 1.51
CA GLU A 4 9.82 -15.03 0.12
C GLU A 4 8.51 -14.34 -0.20
N ASN A 5 7.68 -14.12 0.83
CA ASN A 5 6.38 -13.47 0.65
C ASN A 5 6.44 -11.96 0.90
N LEU A 6 7.63 -11.42 1.11
CA LEU A 6 7.82 -10.00 1.39
C LEU A 6 8.38 -9.30 0.16
N ILE A 7 7.86 -8.11 -0.10
CA ILE A 7 8.27 -7.30 -1.24
C ILE A 7 8.81 -5.97 -0.72
N LEU A 8 9.98 -5.57 -1.22
CA LEU A 8 10.60 -4.31 -0.82
C LEU A 8 9.74 -3.12 -1.23
N ILE A 9 9.52 -2.22 -0.28
CA ILE A 9 8.79 -0.98 -0.56
C ILE A 9 9.54 -0.16 -1.63
N ASP A 10 10.87 -0.09 -1.53
CA ASP A 10 11.67 0.64 -2.53
C ASP A 10 11.48 0.10 -3.93
N THR A 11 11.37 -1.22 -4.07
CA THR A 11 11.13 -1.85 -5.37
C THR A 11 9.78 -1.44 -5.92
N LEU A 12 8.76 -1.44 -5.07
CA LEU A 12 7.41 -1.04 -5.48
C LEU A 12 7.37 0.44 -5.85
N SER A 13 8.06 1.27 -5.09
CA SER A 13 8.14 2.70 -5.36
C SER A 13 8.68 2.96 -6.75
N LYS A 14 9.74 2.26 -7.13
CA LYS A 14 10.35 2.41 -8.45
C LYS A 14 9.48 1.83 -9.54
N HIS A 15 8.88 0.67 -9.28
CA HIS A 15 8.07 -0.01 -10.28
C HIS A 15 6.83 0.79 -10.67
N TYR A 16 6.17 1.37 -9.69
CA TYR A 16 4.94 2.14 -9.91
C TYR A 16 5.20 3.63 -10.05
N GLU A 17 6.46 4.07 -9.92
CA GLU A 17 6.83 5.48 -10.00
C GLU A 17 6.09 6.32 -8.98
N ILE A 18 6.04 5.81 -7.74
CA ILE A 18 5.35 6.45 -6.62
C ILE A 18 6.35 6.68 -5.50
N GLU A 19 6.24 7.80 -4.81
CA GLU A 19 7.12 8.10 -3.69
C GLU A 19 6.90 7.14 -2.53
N VAL A 20 7.97 6.81 -1.81
CA VAL A 20 7.90 5.93 -0.66
C VAL A 20 6.93 6.46 0.40
N THR A 21 6.82 7.78 0.51
CA THR A 21 5.90 8.40 1.46
C THR A 21 4.44 8.01 1.23
N PHE A 22 4.07 7.70 -0.01
CA PHE A 22 2.72 7.21 -0.31
C PHE A 22 2.40 5.97 0.51
N PHE A 23 3.33 5.01 0.54
CA PHE A 23 3.14 3.77 1.29
C PHE A 23 3.10 4.03 2.80
N SER A 24 3.95 4.92 3.29
CA SER A 24 3.96 5.28 4.70
C SER A 24 2.63 5.91 5.13
N ASN A 25 2.08 6.76 4.28
CA ASN A 25 0.80 7.41 4.56
C ASN A 25 -0.35 6.41 4.57
N LEU A 26 -0.31 5.42 3.67
CA LEU A 26 -1.32 4.36 3.69
C LEU A 26 -1.24 3.55 4.98
N GLU A 27 -0.03 3.29 5.45
CA GLU A 27 0.16 2.57 6.70
C GLU A 27 -0.41 3.35 7.88
N GLU A 28 -0.20 4.66 7.92
CA GLU A 28 -0.71 5.50 8.99
C GLU A 28 -2.24 5.43 9.10
N LEU A 29 -2.91 5.28 7.98
CA LEU A 29 -4.37 5.18 7.95
C LEU A 29 -4.86 3.75 8.20
N GLY A 30 -3.93 2.80 8.37
CA GLY A 30 -4.29 1.41 8.61
C GLY A 30 -4.72 0.67 7.36
N LEU A 31 -4.44 1.24 6.18
CA LEU A 31 -4.84 0.62 4.92
C LEU A 31 -3.90 -0.50 4.48
N ILE A 32 -2.64 -0.42 4.90
CA ILE A 32 -1.66 -1.48 4.66
C ILE A 32 -0.83 -1.68 5.92
N GLN A 33 -0.13 -2.80 5.99
CA GLN A 33 0.82 -3.07 7.06
C GLN A 33 2.20 -3.21 6.47
N ILE A 34 3.15 -2.47 7.03
CA ILE A 34 4.54 -2.52 6.59
C ILE A 34 5.35 -3.30 7.61
N THR A 35 6.13 -4.27 7.12
CA THR A 35 7.02 -5.07 7.95
C THR A 35 8.43 -4.49 7.85
N THR A 36 9.04 -4.18 8.99
CA THR A 36 10.39 -3.64 9.02
C THR A 36 11.34 -4.70 9.54
N ILE A 37 12.37 -5.01 8.75
CA ILE A 37 13.41 -5.96 9.14
C ILE A 37 14.74 -5.28 8.87
N LYS A 38 15.57 -5.15 9.93
CA LYS A 38 16.89 -4.53 9.82
C LYS A 38 16.84 -3.17 9.10
N SER A 39 15.92 -2.33 9.52
CA SER A 39 15.73 -0.98 8.97
C SER A 39 15.28 -0.97 7.51
N THR A 40 14.89 -2.11 6.97
CA THR A 40 14.36 -2.22 5.61
C THR A 40 12.87 -2.51 5.67
N ARG A 41 12.09 -1.78 4.88
CA ARG A 41 10.64 -1.91 4.90
C ARG A 41 10.15 -2.80 3.76
N TYR A 42 9.23 -3.68 4.11
CA TYR A 42 8.62 -4.63 3.18
C TYR A 42 7.12 -4.61 3.32
N ILE A 43 6.43 -5.05 2.28
CA ILE A 43 5.01 -5.30 2.36
C ILE A 43 4.77 -6.78 2.02
N HIS A 44 3.81 -7.39 2.71
CA HIS A 44 3.50 -8.79 2.50
C HIS A 44 2.78 -8.97 1.16
N HIS A 45 3.11 -10.04 0.45
CA HIS A 45 2.53 -10.33 -0.86
C HIS A 45 0.99 -10.38 -0.82
N ASP A 46 0.43 -10.85 0.28
CA ASP A 46 -1.02 -10.95 0.44
C ASP A 46 -1.72 -9.60 0.35
N GLN A 47 -1.01 -8.51 0.59
CA GLN A 47 -1.59 -7.18 0.54
C GLN A 47 -1.52 -6.55 -0.85
N MET A 48 -0.83 -7.20 -1.79
CA MET A 48 -0.59 -6.60 -3.10
C MET A 48 -1.87 -6.33 -3.87
N GLN A 49 -2.85 -7.20 -3.79
CA GLN A 49 -4.11 -7.01 -4.51
C GLN A 49 -4.79 -5.71 -4.09
N ASN A 50 -4.88 -5.48 -2.78
CA ASN A 50 -5.48 -4.25 -2.26
C ASN A 50 -4.60 -3.04 -2.53
N LEU A 51 -3.29 -3.21 -2.40
CA LEU A 51 -2.36 -2.13 -2.66
C LEU A 51 -2.45 -1.66 -4.11
N GLU A 52 -2.55 -2.59 -5.04
CA GLU A 52 -2.69 -2.23 -6.46
C GLU A 52 -3.95 -1.42 -6.72
N LYS A 53 -5.05 -1.76 -6.05
CA LYS A 53 -6.28 -0.99 -6.16
C LYS A 53 -6.08 0.44 -5.68
N MET A 54 -5.38 0.61 -4.56
CA MET A 54 -5.10 1.93 -4.01
C MET A 54 -4.20 2.74 -4.94
N ILE A 55 -3.20 2.08 -5.51
CA ILE A 55 -2.29 2.73 -6.45
C ILE A 55 -3.05 3.22 -7.68
N ARG A 56 -3.96 2.40 -8.19
CA ARG A 56 -4.79 2.79 -9.35
C ARG A 56 -5.70 3.96 -9.01
N MET A 57 -6.28 3.96 -7.82
CA MET A 57 -7.11 5.08 -7.40
C MET A 57 -6.31 6.38 -7.40
N HIS A 58 -5.08 6.31 -6.91
CA HIS A 58 -4.22 7.47 -6.85
C HIS A 58 -3.77 7.94 -8.24
N HIS A 59 -3.34 6.99 -9.08
CA HIS A 59 -2.80 7.30 -10.40
C HIS A 59 -3.87 7.64 -11.44
N ASP A 60 -4.86 6.77 -11.56
CA ASP A 60 -5.82 6.87 -12.65
C ASP A 60 -6.95 7.84 -12.34
N LEU A 61 -7.34 7.92 -11.07
CA LEU A 61 -8.47 8.74 -10.64
C LEU A 61 -8.02 9.98 -9.88
N GLU A 62 -6.72 10.13 -9.66
CA GLU A 62 -6.15 11.26 -8.94
C GLU A 62 -6.75 11.47 -7.56
N ILE A 63 -7.14 10.37 -6.91
CA ILE A 63 -7.70 10.42 -5.57
C ILE A 63 -6.57 10.57 -4.56
N ASN A 64 -6.69 11.53 -3.65
CA ASN A 64 -5.69 11.71 -2.61
C ASN A 64 -5.83 10.60 -1.55
N ILE A 65 -4.85 10.51 -0.64
CA ILE A 65 -4.80 9.43 0.33
C ILE A 65 -6.02 9.40 1.25
N PRO A 66 -6.49 10.53 1.81
CA PRO A 66 -7.73 10.50 2.58
C PRO A 66 -8.93 10.02 1.77
N GLY A 67 -8.98 10.37 0.47
CA GLY A 67 -10.04 9.88 -0.41
C GLY A 67 -9.96 8.40 -0.66
N ILE A 68 -8.75 7.86 -0.76
CA ILE A 68 -8.54 6.41 -0.90
C ILE A 68 -9.07 5.69 0.34
N ASP A 69 -8.79 6.23 1.53
CA ASP A 69 -9.26 5.65 2.77
C ASP A 69 -10.77 5.54 2.78
N VAL A 70 -11.46 6.61 2.43
CA VAL A 70 -12.92 6.61 2.39
C VAL A 70 -13.44 5.64 1.34
N ALA A 71 -12.92 5.72 0.12
CA ALA A 71 -13.37 4.88 -0.98
C ALA A 71 -13.12 3.40 -0.71
N PHE A 72 -11.93 3.08 -0.20
CA PHE A 72 -11.55 1.70 0.06
C PHE A 72 -12.42 1.09 1.16
N ASN A 73 -12.67 1.85 2.22
CA ASN A 73 -13.51 1.36 3.30
C ASN A 73 -14.95 1.13 2.86
N LEU A 74 -15.47 1.97 1.99
CA LEU A 74 -16.80 1.77 1.44
C LEU A 74 -16.88 0.53 0.56
N LEU A 75 -15.85 0.30 -0.26
CA LEU A 75 -15.82 -0.85 -1.17
C LEU A 75 -15.64 -2.17 -0.42
N ASN A 76 -14.96 -2.14 0.73
CA ASN A 76 -14.68 -3.35 1.48
C ASN A 76 -15.54 -3.50 2.73
N ARG A 77 -16.55 -2.68 2.83
CA ARG A 77 -17.45 -2.76 3.98
C ARG A 77 -18.35 -3.98 3.86
N ILE A 78 -18.32 -4.81 4.89
CA ILE A 78 -19.16 -5.99 4.98
C ILE A 78 -20.17 -5.74 6.10
N ASP A 79 -21.41 -5.72 5.75
CA ASP A 79 -22.49 -5.51 6.71
C ASP A 79 -23.25 -6.79 6.95
#